data_4c367deb8c57fd41dee03be300702b39
#
_entry.id   4c367deb8c57fd41dee03be300702b39
#
_cell.length_a   1.000
_cell.length_b   1.000
_cell.length_c   1.000
_cell.angle_alpha   90.00
_cell.angle_beta   90.00
_cell.angle_gamma   90.00
#
_symmetry.space_group_name_H-M   'P 1'
#
loop_
_entity.id
_entity.type
_entity.pdbx_description
1 polymer ?
#
loop_
_entity_poly.entity_id
_entity_poly.type
_entity_poly.pdbx_seq_one_letter_code
_entity_poly.pdbx_strand_id
1 'polypeptide(L)'
;MKKYIINVISDSAFTVQGHGVHTAYTEHLDGLKKYSPNFEVHTNEKGLKADIVHIHTVGFYGIRFLLSRKCLVFVSAHVVPDSFVGSLVGAKLWYPFAKIYLKWFYNRADGVFAVSQEVADQLKKMKVKSPIYVVPNMLDTEAFASNPKKKAEARKKLKIAKDKFVVVCSGQVQPRKRVDSFLACAKALPGIKFIWVGGIPFKRAAANYNEMQKVMQTAPENVTFTGVIKHEEVIAYYQASDAFFLPSEQETFGIVMIEGASAGLPVLLRDNDQYKITFKDWYLSAHDDKGFIEIIKKLSSDSKYYKMAAQKSSKIAKRYDTKTVMKQINSIYNTDLEKKK
;
A
#
# COMPACT_ATOMS: atom_id res chain seq x y z
N MET A 1 31.89 15.47 -3.84
CA MET A 1 30.90 15.69 -4.92
C MET A 1 29.81 16.62 -4.43
N LYS A 2 29.37 17.60 -5.24
CA LYS A 2 28.24 18.49 -4.90
C LYS A 2 26.98 17.64 -4.79
N LYS A 3 26.30 17.71 -3.64
CA LYS A 3 25.00 17.03 -3.45
C LYS A 3 23.90 17.87 -4.11
N TYR A 4 22.93 17.20 -4.73
CA TYR A 4 21.68 17.83 -5.16
C TYR A 4 20.72 17.95 -3.97
N ILE A 5 19.93 18.99 -3.95
CA ILE A 5 18.94 19.23 -2.90
C ILE A 5 17.59 18.73 -3.39
N ILE A 6 16.97 17.81 -2.63
CA ILE A 6 15.62 17.32 -2.90
C ILE A 6 14.68 17.68 -1.74
N ASN A 7 13.51 18.27 -2.07
CA ASN A 7 12.45 18.58 -1.12
C ASN A 7 11.24 17.68 -1.37
N VAL A 8 10.97 16.79 -0.45
CA VAL A 8 9.83 15.84 -0.55
C VAL A 8 8.60 16.44 0.14
N ILE A 9 7.52 16.58 -0.61
CA ILE A 9 6.31 17.31 -0.20
C ILE A 9 5.16 16.35 0.01
N SER A 10 4.51 16.43 1.18
CA SER A 10 3.28 15.70 1.47
C SER A 10 2.43 16.37 2.54
N ASP A 11 1.16 16.61 2.25
CA ASP A 11 0.16 17.07 3.25
C ASP A 11 -0.08 16.01 4.32
N SER A 12 0.17 14.73 4.01
CA SER A 12 -0.02 13.63 4.95
C SER A 12 0.89 13.70 6.18
N ALA A 13 1.96 14.49 6.12
CA ALA A 13 2.81 14.76 7.28
C ALA A 13 2.08 15.55 8.38
N PHE A 14 1.03 16.30 8.03
CA PHE A 14 0.27 17.20 8.93
C PHE A 14 -1.16 16.71 9.18
N THR A 15 -1.60 15.65 8.50
CA THR A 15 -2.98 15.15 8.54
C THR A 15 -3.05 13.75 9.12
N VAL A 16 -4.09 12.99 8.77
CA VAL A 16 -4.33 11.65 9.29
C VAL A 16 -3.19 10.69 8.95
N GLN A 17 -2.53 10.15 9.96
CA GLN A 17 -1.57 9.05 9.84
C GLN A 17 -2.30 7.71 9.62
N GLY A 18 -1.63 6.72 9.03
CA GLY A 18 -2.16 5.36 8.89
C GLY A 18 -2.92 5.08 7.57
N HIS A 19 -2.72 5.89 6.52
CA HIS A 19 -3.21 5.59 5.18
C HIS A 19 -2.05 5.35 4.20
N GLY A 20 -2.30 4.57 3.14
CA GLY A 20 -1.27 4.09 2.21
C GLY A 20 -0.41 5.19 1.55
N VAL A 21 -0.94 6.41 1.36
CA VAL A 21 -0.16 7.53 0.82
C VAL A 21 0.88 8.03 1.83
N HIS A 22 0.53 8.05 3.12
CA HIS A 22 1.48 8.42 4.18
C HIS A 22 2.61 7.40 4.29
N THR A 23 2.28 6.11 4.27
CA THR A 23 3.29 5.05 4.25
C THR A 23 4.21 5.17 3.02
N ALA A 24 3.65 5.39 1.82
CA ALA A 24 4.45 5.56 0.62
C ALA A 24 5.38 6.79 0.67
N TYR A 25 4.92 7.88 1.29
CA TYR A 25 5.73 9.07 1.52
C TYR A 25 6.89 8.81 2.49
N THR A 26 6.62 8.19 3.63
CA THR A 26 7.65 7.89 4.64
C THR A 26 8.69 6.90 4.11
N GLU A 27 8.26 5.84 3.43
CA GLU A 27 9.15 4.87 2.79
C GLU A 27 10.04 5.53 1.72
N HIS A 28 9.49 6.46 0.92
CA HIS A 28 10.29 7.18 -0.06
C HIS A 28 11.33 8.08 0.62
N LEU A 29 10.94 8.80 1.67
CA LEU A 29 11.82 9.68 2.43
C LEU A 29 12.98 8.90 3.07
N ASP A 30 12.68 7.77 3.71
CA ASP A 30 13.68 6.92 4.35
C ASP A 30 14.58 6.24 3.29
N GLY A 31 13.99 5.82 2.17
CA GLY A 31 14.71 5.31 1.02
C GLY A 31 15.71 6.31 0.44
N LEU A 32 15.31 7.57 0.27
CA LEU A 32 16.21 8.64 -0.18
C LEU A 32 17.39 8.82 0.78
N LYS A 33 17.12 8.92 2.08
CA LYS A 33 18.16 9.07 3.10
C LYS A 33 19.15 7.91 3.12
N LYS A 34 18.64 6.67 2.97
CA LYS A 34 19.43 5.43 3.09
C LYS A 34 20.17 5.06 1.79
N TYR A 35 19.58 5.32 0.62
CA TYR A 35 20.05 4.78 -0.67
C TYR A 35 20.35 5.83 -1.73
N SER A 36 20.34 7.12 -1.38
CA SER A 36 20.59 8.21 -2.34
C SER A 36 21.66 9.19 -1.82
N PRO A 37 22.91 8.76 -1.68
CA PRO A 37 23.98 9.57 -1.06
C PRO A 37 24.28 10.89 -1.80
N ASN A 38 23.87 10.98 -3.06
CA ASN A 38 24.06 12.19 -3.88
C ASN A 38 23.02 13.28 -3.60
N PHE A 39 22.03 13.00 -2.74
CA PHE A 39 20.97 13.94 -2.39
C PHE A 39 21.08 14.40 -0.94
N GLU A 40 20.86 15.69 -0.73
CA GLU A 40 20.50 16.27 0.55
C GLU A 40 18.99 16.35 0.64
N VAL A 41 18.38 15.64 1.62
CA VAL A 41 16.93 15.38 1.67
C VAL A 41 16.26 16.29 2.68
N HIS A 42 15.34 17.12 2.20
CA HIS A 42 14.47 17.99 2.98
C HIS A 42 13.01 17.60 2.84
N THR A 43 12.15 18.07 3.76
CA THR A 43 10.72 17.73 3.75
C THR A 43 9.87 18.96 4.03
N ASN A 44 8.91 19.23 3.14
CA ASN A 44 7.92 20.29 3.32
C ASN A 44 8.51 21.68 3.58
N GLU A 45 9.76 21.92 3.19
CA GLU A 45 10.48 23.15 3.48
C GLU A 45 10.12 24.25 2.47
N LYS A 46 9.62 25.37 3.00
CA LYS A 46 9.21 26.53 2.21
C LYS A 46 10.41 27.41 1.90
N GLY A 47 10.51 27.91 0.66
CA GLY A 47 11.58 28.83 0.27
C GLY A 47 12.92 28.15 -0.03
N LEU A 48 13.04 26.85 0.15
CA LEU A 48 14.24 26.08 -0.18
C LEU A 48 14.52 26.15 -1.69
N LYS A 49 15.75 26.45 -2.06
CA LYS A 49 16.24 26.35 -3.45
C LYS A 49 16.64 24.91 -3.73
N ALA A 50 15.65 24.06 -3.99
CA ALA A 50 15.87 22.67 -4.31
C ALA A 50 16.19 22.48 -5.80
N ASP A 51 16.95 21.42 -6.12
CA ASP A 51 17.16 20.93 -7.49
C ASP A 51 15.97 20.07 -7.94
N ILE A 52 15.39 19.32 -7.01
CA ILE A 52 14.20 18.50 -7.21
C ILE A 52 13.17 18.82 -6.11
N VAL A 53 11.90 18.91 -6.51
CA VAL A 53 10.73 18.82 -5.64
C VAL A 53 9.97 17.56 -6.01
N HIS A 54 9.68 16.68 -5.03
CA HIS A 54 8.86 15.49 -5.24
C HIS A 54 7.59 15.54 -4.39
N ILE A 55 6.43 15.56 -5.02
CA ILE A 55 5.12 15.77 -4.39
C ILE A 55 4.37 14.43 -4.30
N HIS A 56 3.94 14.05 -3.09
CA HIS A 56 3.17 12.82 -2.82
C HIS A 56 1.67 13.04 -2.70
N THR A 57 1.21 14.27 -2.45
CA THR A 57 -0.22 14.58 -2.28
C THR A 57 -0.66 15.65 -3.27
N VAL A 58 -1.88 15.50 -3.77
CA VAL A 58 -2.49 16.43 -4.74
C VAL A 58 -3.31 17.55 -4.08
N GLY A 59 -3.01 17.86 -2.82
CA GLY A 59 -3.68 18.91 -2.04
C GLY A 59 -3.17 20.32 -2.34
N PHE A 60 -3.81 21.31 -1.71
CA PHE A 60 -3.46 22.73 -1.88
C PHE A 60 -2.01 23.04 -1.50
N TYR A 61 -1.44 22.33 -0.54
CA TYR A 61 -0.05 22.52 -0.14
C TYR A 61 0.91 22.15 -1.28
N GLY A 62 0.65 21.03 -1.96
CA GLY A 62 1.41 20.58 -3.13
C GLY A 62 1.36 21.54 -4.31
N ILE A 63 0.21 22.23 -4.55
CA ILE A 63 0.06 23.21 -5.63
C ILE A 63 1.12 24.32 -5.53
N ARG A 64 1.41 24.81 -4.33
CA ARG A 64 2.38 25.89 -4.12
C ARG A 64 3.76 25.53 -4.68
N PHE A 65 4.19 24.29 -4.46
CA PHE A 65 5.47 23.81 -4.98
C PHE A 65 5.40 23.47 -6.47
N LEU A 66 4.28 22.97 -6.94
CA LEU A 66 4.03 22.68 -8.35
C LEU A 66 4.12 23.95 -9.23
N LEU A 67 3.74 25.09 -8.71
CA LEU A 67 3.80 26.36 -9.42
C LEU A 67 5.18 27.04 -9.37
N SER A 68 6.06 26.62 -8.47
CA SER A 68 7.41 27.15 -8.30
C SER A 68 8.39 26.51 -9.28
N ARG A 69 8.33 26.83 -10.56
CA ARG A 69 9.07 26.21 -11.67
C ARG A 69 10.60 26.48 -11.72
N LYS A 70 11.23 26.62 -10.58
CA LYS A 70 12.70 26.87 -10.50
C LYS A 70 13.53 25.59 -10.43
N CYS A 71 12.90 24.42 -10.30
CA CYS A 71 13.52 23.11 -10.13
C CYS A 71 12.80 22.05 -10.96
N LEU A 72 13.30 20.80 -10.97
CA LEU A 72 12.53 19.65 -11.48
C LEU A 72 11.42 19.30 -10.50
N VAL A 73 10.21 19.09 -11.00
CA VAL A 73 9.06 18.72 -10.18
C VAL A 73 8.57 17.33 -10.58
N PHE A 74 8.65 16.38 -9.65
CA PHE A 74 8.05 15.06 -9.79
C PHE A 74 6.80 14.95 -8.92
N VAL A 75 5.84 14.15 -9.37
CA VAL A 75 4.61 13.89 -8.63
C VAL A 75 4.35 12.39 -8.58
N SER A 76 4.18 11.81 -7.38
CA SER A 76 3.69 10.44 -7.22
C SER A 76 2.16 10.40 -7.37
N ALA A 77 1.68 9.67 -8.37
CA ALA A 77 0.25 9.51 -8.62
C ALA A 77 -0.33 8.39 -7.75
N HIS A 78 -0.57 8.71 -6.47
CA HIS A 78 -1.27 7.82 -5.54
C HIS A 78 -2.78 7.88 -5.70
N VAL A 79 -3.29 8.91 -6.38
CA VAL A 79 -4.72 9.20 -6.53
C VAL A 79 -5.05 9.39 -8.00
N VAL A 80 -6.06 8.66 -8.45
CA VAL A 80 -6.70 8.83 -9.76
C VAL A 80 -8.21 8.97 -9.56
N PRO A 81 -9.00 9.55 -10.50
CA PRO A 81 -10.43 9.79 -10.27
C PRO A 81 -11.19 8.54 -9.82
N ASP A 82 -10.85 7.37 -10.37
CA ASP A 82 -11.52 6.11 -10.03
C ASP A 82 -11.26 5.66 -8.59
N SER A 83 -10.15 6.07 -7.96
CA SER A 83 -9.85 5.72 -6.57
C SER A 83 -10.78 6.40 -5.54
N PHE A 84 -11.50 7.44 -5.94
CA PHE A 84 -12.50 8.10 -5.10
C PHE A 84 -13.85 7.38 -5.10
N VAL A 85 -14.18 6.68 -6.20
CA VAL A 85 -15.45 5.96 -6.34
C VAL A 85 -15.47 4.80 -5.36
N GLY A 86 -16.51 4.73 -4.51
CA GLY A 86 -16.61 3.72 -3.45
C GLY A 86 -15.79 4.00 -2.17
N SER A 87 -14.96 5.07 -2.17
CA SER A 87 -14.21 5.48 -0.98
C SER A 87 -14.81 6.70 -0.28
N LEU A 88 -15.44 7.61 -1.04
CA LEU A 88 -16.03 8.85 -0.52
C LEU A 88 -17.50 8.96 -0.91
N VAL A 89 -18.29 9.56 0.00
CA VAL A 89 -19.70 9.85 -0.25
C VAL A 89 -19.82 10.89 -1.38
N GLY A 90 -20.71 10.65 -2.34
CA GLY A 90 -20.98 11.59 -3.44
C GLY A 90 -19.88 11.69 -4.51
N ALA A 91 -18.87 10.81 -4.49
CA ALA A 91 -17.74 10.84 -5.42
C ALA A 91 -18.16 10.90 -6.91
N LYS A 92 -19.28 10.28 -7.29
CA LYS A 92 -19.79 10.30 -8.66
C LYS A 92 -20.18 11.71 -9.13
N LEU A 93 -20.64 12.58 -8.23
CA LEU A 93 -21.10 13.93 -8.59
C LEU A 93 -19.93 14.87 -8.94
N TRP A 94 -18.83 14.78 -8.23
CA TRP A 94 -17.65 15.64 -8.46
C TRP A 94 -16.55 14.98 -9.27
N TYR A 95 -16.77 13.75 -9.75
CA TYR A 95 -15.82 13.00 -10.58
C TYR A 95 -15.30 13.79 -11.80
N PRO A 96 -16.12 14.50 -12.61
CA PRO A 96 -15.62 15.28 -13.74
C PRO A 96 -14.64 16.38 -13.30
N PHE A 97 -14.93 17.06 -12.20
CA PHE A 97 -14.07 18.12 -11.65
C PHE A 97 -12.75 17.53 -11.12
N ALA A 98 -12.81 16.41 -10.41
CA ALA A 98 -11.63 15.70 -9.97
C ALA A 98 -10.73 15.30 -11.14
N LYS A 99 -11.31 14.81 -12.24
CA LYS A 99 -10.59 14.45 -13.46
C LYS A 99 -9.87 15.65 -14.10
N ILE A 100 -10.55 16.79 -14.20
CA ILE A 100 -9.98 18.04 -14.74
C ILE A 100 -8.84 18.52 -13.84
N TYR A 101 -9.06 18.57 -12.52
CA TYR A 101 -8.09 19.01 -11.54
C TYR A 101 -6.84 18.12 -11.54
N LEU A 102 -6.99 16.80 -11.45
CA LEU A 102 -5.86 15.86 -11.43
C LEU A 102 -5.08 15.88 -12.74
N LYS A 103 -5.78 15.97 -13.89
CA LYS A 103 -5.12 16.15 -15.18
C LYS A 103 -4.29 17.43 -15.22
N TRP A 104 -4.86 18.55 -14.75
CA TRP A 104 -4.14 19.82 -14.66
C TRP A 104 -2.92 19.71 -13.76
N PHE A 105 -3.07 19.07 -12.59
CA PHE A 105 -2.00 18.89 -11.61
C PHE A 105 -0.84 18.06 -12.18
N TYR A 106 -1.14 16.89 -12.72
CA TYR A 106 -0.12 16.00 -13.29
C TYR A 106 0.57 16.59 -14.52
N ASN A 107 -0.14 17.36 -15.35
CA ASN A 107 0.45 18.01 -16.51
C ASN A 107 1.42 19.17 -16.20
N ARG A 108 1.55 19.54 -14.94
CA ARG A 108 2.51 20.57 -14.50
C ARG A 108 3.80 19.99 -13.94
N ALA A 109 3.86 18.69 -13.75
CA ALA A 109 5.08 18.01 -13.33
C ALA A 109 6.03 17.79 -14.52
N ASP A 110 7.33 17.77 -14.25
CA ASP A 110 8.35 17.35 -15.21
C ASP A 110 8.37 15.81 -15.36
N GLY A 111 7.87 15.08 -14.35
CA GLY A 111 7.64 13.65 -14.41
C GLY A 111 6.58 13.19 -13.41
N VAL A 112 5.80 12.17 -13.79
CA VAL A 112 4.76 11.57 -12.95
C VAL A 112 5.12 10.11 -12.65
N PHE A 113 5.26 9.78 -11.37
CA PHE A 113 5.48 8.41 -10.91
C PHE A 113 4.14 7.74 -10.71
N ALA A 114 3.77 6.87 -11.62
CA ALA A 114 2.58 6.02 -11.50
C ALA A 114 2.92 4.81 -10.62
N VAL A 115 2.20 4.64 -9.52
CA VAL A 115 2.49 3.58 -8.54
C VAL A 115 2.18 2.15 -9.05
N SER A 116 1.47 2.04 -10.16
CA SER A 116 1.20 0.76 -10.86
C SER A 116 1.00 1.00 -12.35
N GLN A 117 1.03 -0.09 -13.14
CA GLN A 117 0.71 -0.01 -14.57
C GLN A 117 -0.72 0.47 -14.81
N GLU A 118 -1.67 0.05 -13.96
CA GLU A 118 -3.06 0.51 -14.06
C GLU A 118 -3.17 2.03 -13.86
N VAL A 119 -2.47 2.59 -12.86
CA VAL A 119 -2.42 4.05 -12.66
C VAL A 119 -1.80 4.74 -13.87
N ALA A 120 -0.74 4.19 -14.46
CA ALA A 120 -0.14 4.75 -15.68
C ALA A 120 -1.13 4.75 -16.84
N ASP A 121 -1.89 3.68 -17.02
CA ASP A 121 -2.88 3.58 -18.09
C ASP A 121 -4.08 4.53 -17.85
N GLN A 122 -4.49 4.73 -16.60
CA GLN A 122 -5.51 5.74 -16.25
C GLN A 122 -5.00 7.17 -16.53
N LEU A 123 -3.75 7.49 -16.19
CA LEU A 123 -3.14 8.78 -16.52
C LEU A 123 -3.10 9.03 -18.04
N LYS A 124 -2.76 8.00 -18.83
CA LYS A 124 -2.81 8.06 -20.31
C LYS A 124 -4.24 8.29 -20.81
N LYS A 125 -5.25 7.56 -20.28
CA LYS A 125 -6.68 7.76 -20.61
C LYS A 125 -7.15 9.17 -20.25
N MET A 126 -6.60 9.77 -19.17
CA MET A 126 -6.83 11.16 -18.81
C MET A 126 -6.13 12.16 -19.76
N LYS A 127 -5.31 11.67 -20.69
CA LYS A 127 -4.48 12.49 -21.57
C LYS A 127 -3.50 13.38 -20.79
N VAL A 128 -2.84 12.82 -19.78
CA VAL A 128 -1.68 13.43 -19.11
C VAL A 128 -0.53 13.44 -20.11
N LYS A 129 0.11 14.62 -20.28
CA LYS A 129 1.17 14.87 -21.27
C LYS A 129 2.57 14.74 -20.69
N SER A 130 2.72 14.93 -19.38
CA SER A 130 4.00 14.78 -18.68
C SER A 130 4.53 13.36 -18.81
N PRO A 131 5.84 13.14 -18.85
CA PRO A 131 6.44 11.82 -18.82
C PRO A 131 5.91 10.98 -17.67
N ILE A 132 5.44 9.76 -17.95
CA ILE A 132 4.89 8.83 -16.95
C ILE A 132 5.88 7.70 -16.74
N TYR A 133 6.38 7.57 -15.52
CA TYR A 133 7.27 6.49 -15.09
C TYR A 133 6.48 5.53 -14.19
N VAL A 134 6.48 4.24 -14.49
CA VAL A 134 5.89 3.24 -13.58
C VAL A 134 6.90 2.96 -12.47
N VAL A 135 6.69 3.58 -11.33
CA VAL A 135 7.52 3.46 -10.13
C VAL A 135 6.63 2.96 -8.98
N PRO A 136 6.72 1.68 -8.62
CA PRO A 136 5.86 1.13 -7.60
C PRO A 136 6.17 1.73 -6.21
N ASN A 137 5.18 1.68 -5.32
CA ASN A 137 5.46 1.89 -3.91
C ASN A 137 6.48 0.86 -3.43
N MET A 138 7.25 1.21 -2.42
CA MET A 138 8.29 0.39 -1.82
C MET A 138 8.03 0.20 -0.33
N LEU A 139 8.73 -0.75 0.26
CA LEU A 139 8.68 -1.05 1.68
C LEU A 139 10.06 -1.47 2.17
N ASP A 140 10.45 -1.04 3.39
CA ASP A 140 11.58 -1.66 4.09
C ASP A 140 11.18 -3.08 4.53
N THR A 141 11.51 -4.04 3.68
CA THR A 141 11.09 -5.44 3.87
C THR A 141 11.76 -6.08 5.09
N GLU A 142 12.91 -5.56 5.55
CA GLU A 142 13.62 -6.07 6.73
C GLU A 142 12.83 -5.78 8.02
N ALA A 143 12.12 -4.66 8.10
CA ALA A 143 11.31 -4.31 9.26
C ALA A 143 10.20 -5.33 9.52
N PHE A 144 9.60 -5.88 8.45
CA PHE A 144 8.54 -6.88 8.54
C PHE A 144 9.07 -8.32 8.65
N ALA A 145 10.34 -8.56 8.29
CA ALA A 145 10.91 -9.91 8.25
C ALA A 145 10.70 -10.66 9.55
N SER A 146 10.16 -11.89 9.42
CA SER A 146 9.89 -12.78 10.54
C SER A 146 10.88 -13.96 10.57
N ASN A 147 11.04 -14.52 11.76
CA ASN A 147 11.75 -15.77 12.01
C ASN A 147 11.07 -16.46 13.21
N PRO A 148 11.42 -17.72 13.53
CA PRO A 148 10.77 -18.44 14.63
C PRO A 148 10.78 -17.70 15.98
N LYS A 149 11.88 -16.98 16.30
CA LYS A 149 12.00 -16.19 17.53
C LYS A 149 11.05 -15.00 17.55
N LYS A 150 11.10 -14.14 16.50
CA LYS A 150 10.19 -12.98 16.36
C LYS A 150 8.72 -13.41 16.36
N LYS A 151 8.40 -14.53 15.67
CA LYS A 151 7.04 -15.08 15.65
C LYS A 151 6.57 -15.50 17.04
N ALA A 152 7.41 -16.18 17.81
CA ALA A 152 7.08 -16.60 19.17
C ALA A 152 6.88 -15.40 20.10
N GLU A 153 7.74 -14.37 20.01
CA GLU A 153 7.64 -13.13 20.77
C GLU A 153 6.35 -12.36 20.42
N ALA A 154 6.05 -12.22 19.13
CA ALA A 154 4.83 -11.57 18.64
C ALA A 154 3.56 -12.31 19.13
N ARG A 155 3.53 -13.64 19.04
CA ARG A 155 2.40 -14.45 19.55
C ARG A 155 2.22 -14.30 21.07
N LYS A 156 3.30 -14.29 21.82
CA LYS A 156 3.25 -14.04 23.27
C LYS A 156 2.66 -12.66 23.58
N LYS A 157 3.14 -11.62 22.90
CA LYS A 157 2.64 -10.24 23.04
C LYS A 157 1.14 -10.14 22.73
N LEU A 158 0.69 -10.81 21.65
CA LEU A 158 -0.70 -10.78 21.17
C LEU A 158 -1.59 -11.85 21.81
N LYS A 159 -1.08 -12.64 22.78
CA LYS A 159 -1.79 -13.73 23.47
C LYS A 159 -2.37 -14.77 22.49
N ILE A 160 -1.61 -15.11 21.46
CA ILE A 160 -1.98 -16.12 20.46
C ILE A 160 -1.30 -17.45 20.81
N ALA A 161 -2.08 -18.54 20.84
CA ALA A 161 -1.57 -19.89 21.11
C ALA A 161 -0.57 -20.33 20.03
N LYS A 162 0.47 -21.09 20.41
CA LYS A 162 1.58 -21.48 19.51
C LYS A 162 1.13 -22.38 18.36
N ASP A 163 0.16 -23.24 18.61
CA ASP A 163 -0.39 -24.23 17.69
C ASP A 163 -1.49 -23.69 16.77
N LYS A 164 -1.98 -22.47 17.04
CA LYS A 164 -3.05 -21.87 16.25
C LYS A 164 -2.56 -21.38 14.90
N PHE A 165 -3.23 -21.79 13.81
CA PHE A 165 -3.02 -21.19 12.50
C PHE A 165 -3.69 -19.82 12.45
N VAL A 166 -2.95 -18.80 12.00
CA VAL A 166 -3.39 -17.40 12.03
C VAL A 166 -3.38 -16.81 10.63
N VAL A 167 -4.53 -16.31 10.20
CA VAL A 167 -4.72 -15.57 8.94
C VAL A 167 -4.86 -14.08 9.25
N VAL A 168 -4.00 -13.25 8.67
CA VAL A 168 -4.04 -11.79 8.82
C VAL A 168 -4.48 -11.10 7.55
N CYS A 169 -5.30 -10.06 7.72
CA CYS A 169 -5.58 -9.02 6.74
C CYS A 169 -5.21 -7.67 7.32
N SER A 170 -4.83 -6.70 6.50
CA SER A 170 -4.60 -5.33 6.95
C SER A 170 -5.25 -4.31 6.02
N GLY A 171 -5.76 -3.24 6.62
CA GLY A 171 -6.35 -2.11 5.91
C GLY A 171 -7.64 -1.60 6.53
N GLN A 172 -8.14 -0.53 5.91
CA GLN A 172 -9.41 0.07 6.33
C GLN A 172 -10.59 -0.89 6.11
N VAL A 173 -11.50 -0.92 7.07
CA VAL A 173 -12.77 -1.66 6.93
C VAL A 173 -13.68 -0.89 5.98
N GLN A 174 -13.77 -1.36 4.74
CA GLN A 174 -14.54 -0.75 3.65
C GLN A 174 -15.18 -1.83 2.76
N PRO A 175 -16.33 -1.56 2.11
CA PRO A 175 -17.03 -2.54 1.26
C PRO A 175 -16.12 -3.15 0.16
N ARG A 176 -15.35 -2.31 -0.55
CA ARG A 176 -14.44 -2.78 -1.62
C ARG A 176 -13.35 -3.75 -1.15
N LYS A 177 -13.04 -3.76 0.16
CA LYS A 177 -12.10 -4.71 0.79
C LYS A 177 -12.71 -6.08 1.03
N ARG A 178 -14.03 -6.23 0.79
CA ARG A 178 -14.77 -7.49 0.92
C ARG A 178 -14.56 -8.13 2.30
N VAL A 179 -14.85 -7.34 3.34
CA VAL A 179 -14.82 -7.81 4.74
C VAL A 179 -15.80 -8.97 4.94
N ASP A 180 -16.91 -8.97 4.22
CA ASP A 180 -17.89 -10.05 4.15
C ASP A 180 -17.27 -11.41 3.75
N SER A 181 -16.44 -11.43 2.69
CA SER A 181 -15.71 -12.63 2.26
C SER A 181 -14.70 -13.10 3.32
N PHE A 182 -14.02 -12.15 3.99
CA PHE A 182 -13.11 -12.49 5.09
C PHE A 182 -13.84 -13.16 6.24
N LEU A 183 -15.01 -12.64 6.63
CA LEU A 183 -15.85 -13.23 7.68
C LEU A 183 -16.49 -14.56 7.28
N ALA A 184 -16.89 -14.72 6.00
CA ALA A 184 -17.39 -15.98 5.48
C ALA A 184 -16.34 -17.10 5.59
N CYS A 185 -15.08 -16.81 5.24
CA CYS A 185 -13.96 -17.73 5.42
C CYS A 185 -13.73 -18.07 6.90
N ALA A 186 -13.77 -17.07 7.77
CA ALA A 186 -13.58 -17.28 9.22
C ALA A 186 -14.68 -18.16 9.81
N LYS A 187 -15.94 -17.91 9.43
CA LYS A 187 -17.10 -18.72 9.86
C LYS A 187 -16.98 -20.18 9.42
N ALA A 188 -16.48 -20.42 8.20
CA ALA A 188 -16.29 -21.77 7.67
C ALA A 188 -15.09 -22.51 8.29
N LEU A 189 -14.15 -21.79 8.90
CA LEU A 189 -12.91 -22.33 9.45
C LEU A 189 -12.72 -21.98 10.94
N PRO A 190 -13.61 -22.46 11.85
CA PRO A 190 -13.60 -22.04 13.26
C PRO A 190 -12.31 -22.43 14.01
N GLY A 191 -11.59 -23.44 13.51
CA GLY A 191 -10.29 -23.86 14.04
C GLY A 191 -9.13 -22.88 13.78
N ILE A 192 -9.29 -21.94 12.84
CA ILE A 192 -8.29 -20.97 12.41
C ILE A 192 -8.60 -19.60 13.03
N LYS A 193 -7.56 -18.87 13.46
CA LYS A 193 -7.69 -17.51 13.96
C LYS A 193 -7.58 -16.53 12.79
N PHE A 194 -8.52 -15.59 12.70
CA PHE A 194 -8.52 -14.51 11.72
C PHE A 194 -8.33 -13.18 12.40
N ILE A 195 -7.45 -12.33 11.86
CA ILE A 195 -7.15 -11.00 12.39
C ILE A 195 -7.24 -9.98 11.28
N TRP A 196 -8.12 -8.99 11.45
CA TRP A 196 -8.18 -7.83 10.58
C TRP A 196 -7.50 -6.66 11.28
N VAL A 197 -6.33 -6.25 10.79
CA VAL A 197 -5.57 -5.13 11.32
C VAL A 197 -6.04 -3.85 10.67
N GLY A 198 -6.80 -3.05 11.38
CA GLY A 198 -7.38 -1.81 10.89
C GLY A 198 -8.83 -1.61 11.32
N GLY A 199 -9.35 -0.44 11.02
CA GLY A 199 -10.69 -0.03 11.38
C GLY A 199 -11.32 0.90 10.35
N ILE A 200 -12.38 1.63 10.72
CA ILE A 200 -13.07 2.62 9.91
C ILE A 200 -12.49 4.00 10.24
N PRO A 201 -11.59 4.58 9.39
CA PRO A 201 -10.77 5.74 9.78
C PRO A 201 -11.54 7.06 9.84
N PHE A 202 -12.53 7.24 8.96
CA PHE A 202 -13.25 8.52 8.81
C PHE A 202 -14.59 8.56 9.57
N LYS A 203 -14.82 7.63 10.50
CA LYS A 203 -16.07 7.52 11.26
C LYS A 203 -17.30 7.70 10.34
N ARG A 204 -18.21 8.62 10.69
CA ARG A 204 -19.46 8.85 9.94
C ARG A 204 -19.27 9.39 8.52
N ALA A 205 -18.10 9.90 8.15
CA ALA A 205 -17.80 10.35 6.77
C ALA A 205 -17.38 9.21 5.85
N ALA A 206 -17.10 8.00 6.39
CA ALA A 206 -16.81 6.82 5.58
C ALA A 206 -18.08 6.30 4.88
N ALA A 207 -17.92 5.86 3.64
CA ALA A 207 -19.00 5.16 2.95
C ALA A 207 -19.44 3.93 3.76
N ASN A 208 -20.75 3.75 3.92
CA ASN A 208 -21.37 2.62 4.62
C ASN A 208 -20.89 2.41 6.07
N TYR A 209 -20.60 3.48 6.81
CA TYR A 209 -20.08 3.42 8.19
C TYR A 209 -20.90 2.49 9.10
N ASN A 210 -22.24 2.69 9.15
CA ASN A 210 -23.11 1.90 10.03
C ASN A 210 -23.14 0.43 9.63
N GLU A 211 -23.13 0.13 8.34
CA GLU A 211 -23.06 -1.23 7.81
C GLU A 211 -21.76 -1.92 8.21
N MET A 212 -20.64 -1.26 8.02
CA MET A 212 -19.33 -1.80 8.40
C MET A 212 -19.16 -1.97 9.91
N GLN A 213 -19.73 -1.08 10.72
CA GLN A 213 -19.79 -1.28 12.17
C GLN A 213 -20.58 -2.53 12.54
N LYS A 214 -21.76 -2.73 11.94
CA LYS A 214 -22.58 -3.93 12.17
C LYS A 214 -21.82 -5.20 11.78
N VAL A 215 -21.14 -5.19 10.64
CA VAL A 215 -20.30 -6.31 10.17
C VAL A 215 -19.21 -6.65 11.19
N MET A 216 -18.53 -5.64 11.76
CA MET A 216 -17.53 -5.88 12.80
C MET A 216 -18.12 -6.42 14.10
N GLN A 217 -19.32 -5.97 14.51
CA GLN A 217 -19.99 -6.42 15.73
C GLN A 217 -20.53 -7.84 15.64
N THR A 218 -20.87 -8.31 14.43
CA THR A 218 -21.42 -9.66 14.18
C THR A 218 -20.35 -10.66 13.74
N ALA A 219 -19.06 -10.31 13.93
CA ALA A 219 -17.97 -11.19 13.55
C ALA A 219 -17.96 -12.50 14.37
N PRO A 220 -17.57 -13.62 13.74
CA PRO A 220 -17.37 -14.89 14.46
C PRO A 220 -16.32 -14.77 15.57
N GLU A 221 -16.40 -15.61 16.60
CA GLU A 221 -15.51 -15.60 17.78
C GLU A 221 -14.00 -15.76 17.41
N ASN A 222 -13.72 -16.47 16.33
CA ASN A 222 -12.36 -16.67 15.84
C ASN A 222 -11.82 -15.44 15.06
N VAL A 223 -12.59 -14.35 14.94
CA VAL A 223 -12.14 -13.09 14.30
C VAL A 223 -11.80 -12.06 15.34
N THR A 224 -10.74 -11.30 15.07
CA THR A 224 -10.37 -10.09 15.84
C THR A 224 -10.19 -8.92 14.90
N PHE A 225 -10.89 -7.82 15.16
CA PHE A 225 -10.62 -6.51 14.56
C PHE A 225 -9.80 -5.68 15.54
N THR A 226 -8.64 -5.17 15.13
CA THR A 226 -7.79 -4.37 16.01
C THR A 226 -8.27 -2.92 16.17
N GLY A 227 -9.12 -2.46 15.25
CA GLY A 227 -9.32 -1.03 15.07
C GLY A 227 -8.08 -0.36 14.48
N VAL A 228 -8.08 0.98 14.47
CA VAL A 228 -6.93 1.76 14.02
C VAL A 228 -5.84 1.70 15.08
N ILE A 229 -4.68 1.17 14.74
CA ILE A 229 -3.49 1.06 15.60
C ILE A 229 -2.30 1.77 14.98
N LYS A 230 -1.23 1.98 15.74
CA LYS A 230 0.02 2.57 15.25
C LYS A 230 0.72 1.63 14.27
N HIS A 231 1.42 2.22 13.28
CA HIS A 231 2.09 1.42 12.24
C HIS A 231 3.12 0.44 12.82
N GLU A 232 3.85 0.84 13.85
CA GLU A 232 4.83 -0.02 14.52
C GLU A 232 4.20 -1.27 15.18
N GLU A 233 2.95 -1.17 15.59
CA GLU A 233 2.21 -2.29 16.19
C GLU A 233 1.74 -3.29 15.12
N VAL A 234 1.51 -2.83 13.89
CA VAL A 234 1.06 -3.65 12.75
C VAL A 234 2.06 -4.79 12.48
N ILE A 235 3.37 -4.52 12.56
CA ILE A 235 4.44 -5.48 12.30
C ILE A 235 4.28 -6.75 13.15
N ALA A 236 3.91 -6.61 14.43
CA ALA A 236 3.73 -7.76 15.31
C ALA A 236 2.62 -8.70 14.84
N TYR A 237 1.54 -8.18 14.25
CA TYR A 237 0.44 -9.00 13.72
C TYR A 237 0.88 -9.81 12.50
N TYR A 238 1.66 -9.22 11.60
CA TYR A 238 2.22 -9.97 10.48
C TYR A 238 3.18 -11.04 10.94
N GLN A 239 4.11 -10.71 11.86
CA GLN A 239 5.09 -11.66 12.40
C GLN A 239 4.44 -12.80 13.18
N ALA A 240 3.30 -12.59 13.83
CA ALA A 240 2.55 -13.62 14.56
C ALA A 240 1.76 -14.57 13.65
N SER A 241 1.55 -14.21 12.39
CA SER A 241 0.63 -14.87 11.49
C SER A 241 1.28 -15.99 10.67
N ASP A 242 0.43 -16.76 9.97
CA ASP A 242 0.82 -17.86 9.09
C ASP A 242 0.45 -17.61 7.62
N ALA A 243 -0.58 -16.81 7.34
CA ALA A 243 -0.95 -16.43 5.99
C ALA A 243 -1.49 -15.00 5.96
N PHE A 244 -1.27 -14.31 4.85
CA PHE A 244 -1.90 -13.03 4.53
C PHE A 244 -3.05 -13.28 3.56
N PHE A 245 -4.24 -12.75 3.88
CA PHE A 245 -5.43 -12.90 3.05
C PHE A 245 -6.14 -11.57 2.87
N LEU A 246 -6.24 -11.10 1.62
CA LEU A 246 -6.97 -9.87 1.25
C LEU A 246 -7.93 -10.17 0.11
N PRO A 247 -9.25 -10.30 0.38
CA PRO A 247 -10.27 -10.58 -0.64
C PRO A 247 -10.71 -9.34 -1.44
N SER A 248 -9.98 -8.23 -1.36
CA SER A 248 -10.33 -6.94 -1.96
C SER A 248 -10.60 -7.02 -3.48
N GLU A 249 -11.64 -6.34 -3.92
CA GLU A 249 -11.99 -6.22 -5.34
C GLU A 249 -11.13 -5.18 -6.07
N GLN A 250 -10.66 -4.17 -5.34
CA GLN A 250 -9.90 -3.06 -5.93
C GLN A 250 -8.88 -2.48 -4.96
N GLU A 251 -7.67 -2.32 -5.45
CA GLU A 251 -6.57 -1.62 -4.77
C GLU A 251 -5.85 -0.71 -5.78
N THR A 252 -5.40 0.45 -5.34
CA THR A 252 -4.55 1.30 -6.18
C THR A 252 -3.18 0.68 -6.38
N PHE A 253 -2.62 0.09 -5.31
CA PHE A 253 -1.36 -0.65 -5.35
C PHE A 253 -1.34 -1.80 -4.33
N GLY A 254 -1.71 -1.53 -3.05
CA GLY A 254 -1.80 -2.55 -2.00
C GLY A 254 -0.49 -2.84 -1.27
N ILE A 255 0.13 -1.83 -0.63
CA ILE A 255 1.35 -1.99 0.19
C ILE A 255 1.22 -3.14 1.20
N VAL A 256 0.05 -3.35 1.77
CA VAL A 256 -0.23 -4.42 2.75
C VAL A 256 0.10 -5.83 2.24
N MET A 257 0.06 -6.05 0.93
CA MET A 257 0.46 -7.33 0.32
C MET A 257 1.97 -7.51 0.36
N ILE A 258 2.73 -6.40 0.23
CA ILE A 258 4.18 -6.42 0.36
C ILE A 258 4.55 -6.66 1.82
N GLU A 259 3.84 -6.04 2.77
CA GLU A 259 4.02 -6.26 4.21
C GLU A 259 3.86 -7.75 4.56
N GLY A 260 2.76 -8.38 4.09
CA GLY A 260 2.53 -9.82 4.26
C GLY A 260 3.63 -10.70 3.66
N ALA A 261 4.02 -10.41 2.43
CA ALA A 261 5.10 -11.14 1.75
C ALA A 261 6.46 -10.95 2.45
N SER A 262 6.73 -9.76 2.99
CA SER A 262 7.98 -9.44 3.72
C SER A 262 8.07 -10.16 5.06
N ALA A 263 6.93 -10.43 5.70
CA ALA A 263 6.87 -11.28 6.89
C ALA A 263 7.05 -12.78 6.57
N GLY A 264 7.26 -13.13 5.29
CA GLY A 264 7.45 -14.52 4.85
C GLY A 264 6.14 -15.30 4.70
N LEU A 265 4.99 -14.61 4.68
CA LEU A 265 3.68 -15.25 4.61
C LEU A 265 3.31 -15.63 3.17
N PRO A 266 2.63 -16.77 2.94
CA PRO A 266 1.83 -16.99 1.76
C PRO A 266 0.81 -15.85 1.60
N VAL A 267 0.76 -15.24 0.42
CA VAL A 267 -0.19 -14.16 0.09
C VAL A 267 -1.34 -14.76 -0.72
N LEU A 268 -2.57 -14.57 -0.23
CA LEU A 268 -3.81 -14.99 -0.87
C LEU A 268 -4.66 -13.77 -1.20
N LEU A 269 -4.99 -13.59 -2.47
CA LEU A 269 -5.75 -12.45 -3.00
C LEU A 269 -6.95 -12.93 -3.82
N ARG A 270 -7.87 -11.99 -4.10
CA ARG A 270 -8.91 -12.22 -5.11
C ARG A 270 -8.26 -12.34 -6.50
N ASP A 271 -8.79 -13.25 -7.32
CA ASP A 271 -8.38 -13.34 -8.72
C ASP A 271 -8.94 -12.14 -9.49
N ASN A 272 -8.08 -11.18 -9.78
CA ASN A 272 -8.38 -10.06 -10.65
C ASN A 272 -7.14 -9.67 -11.48
N ASP A 273 -7.40 -9.00 -12.60
CA ASP A 273 -6.34 -8.68 -13.57
C ASP A 273 -5.34 -7.64 -13.04
N GLN A 274 -5.77 -6.74 -12.16
CA GLN A 274 -4.91 -5.75 -11.53
C GLN A 274 -3.79 -6.41 -10.73
N TYR A 275 -4.13 -7.45 -9.94
CA TYR A 275 -3.14 -8.17 -9.16
C TYR A 275 -2.21 -9.01 -10.04
N LYS A 276 -2.73 -9.60 -11.13
CA LYS A 276 -1.92 -10.34 -12.11
C LYS A 276 -0.88 -9.43 -12.76
N ILE A 277 -1.26 -8.21 -13.14
CA ILE A 277 -0.35 -7.22 -13.72
C ILE A 277 0.71 -6.78 -12.70
N THR A 278 0.31 -6.50 -11.46
CA THR A 278 1.19 -5.95 -10.42
C THR A 278 2.09 -7.02 -9.82
N PHE A 279 1.52 -8.15 -9.38
CA PHE A 279 2.22 -9.20 -8.62
C PHE A 279 2.49 -10.47 -9.43
N LYS A 280 2.13 -10.47 -10.72
CA LYS A 280 2.30 -11.61 -11.63
C LYS A 280 1.62 -12.86 -11.05
N ASP A 281 2.31 -14.00 -11.09
CA ASP A 281 1.89 -15.27 -10.50
C ASP A 281 2.46 -15.49 -9.09
N TRP A 282 2.91 -14.47 -8.38
CA TRP A 282 3.65 -14.60 -7.11
C TRP A 282 2.78 -14.73 -5.86
N TYR A 283 1.49 -14.91 -6.01
CA TYR A 283 0.51 -15.06 -4.94
C TYR A 283 -0.44 -16.24 -5.23
N LEU A 284 -1.24 -16.61 -4.25
CA LEU A 284 -2.36 -17.52 -4.41
C LEU A 284 -3.63 -16.72 -4.69
N SER A 285 -4.55 -17.25 -5.51
CA SER A 285 -5.78 -16.54 -5.84
C SER A 285 -6.99 -17.47 -5.91
N ALA A 286 -8.17 -16.90 -5.63
CA ALA A 286 -9.46 -17.50 -5.86
C ALA A 286 -10.49 -16.44 -6.28
N HIS A 287 -11.54 -16.85 -6.96
CA HIS A 287 -12.62 -15.98 -7.42
C HIS A 287 -13.67 -15.72 -6.35
N ASP A 288 -13.92 -16.70 -5.48
CA ASP A 288 -15.01 -16.73 -4.52
C ASP A 288 -14.59 -17.25 -3.14
N ASP A 289 -15.51 -17.19 -2.20
CA ASP A 289 -15.30 -17.58 -0.82
C ASP A 289 -14.98 -19.07 -0.68
N LYS A 290 -15.57 -19.94 -1.53
CA LYS A 290 -15.29 -21.38 -1.53
C LYS A 290 -13.84 -21.66 -1.86
N GLY A 291 -13.33 -21.04 -2.92
CA GLY A 291 -11.94 -21.18 -3.30
C GLY A 291 -10.97 -20.63 -2.24
N PHE A 292 -11.30 -19.50 -1.58
CA PHE A 292 -10.50 -19.00 -0.46
C PHE A 292 -10.46 -19.97 0.71
N ILE A 293 -11.61 -20.56 1.09
CA ILE A 293 -11.70 -21.54 2.18
C ILE A 293 -10.83 -22.76 1.87
N GLU A 294 -10.90 -23.31 0.67
CA GLU A 294 -10.10 -24.46 0.24
C GLU A 294 -8.59 -24.17 0.31
N ILE A 295 -8.15 -23.00 -0.17
CA ILE A 295 -6.75 -22.59 -0.12
C ILE A 295 -6.28 -22.41 1.32
N ILE A 296 -7.04 -21.70 2.17
CA ILE A 296 -6.66 -21.47 3.58
C ILE A 296 -6.58 -22.79 4.33
N LYS A 297 -7.54 -23.71 4.12
CA LYS A 297 -7.53 -25.04 4.69
C LYS A 297 -6.28 -25.82 4.28
N LYS A 298 -5.92 -25.77 2.98
CA LYS A 298 -4.73 -26.43 2.47
C LYS A 298 -3.45 -25.83 3.04
N LEU A 299 -3.34 -24.49 3.16
CA LEU A 299 -2.22 -23.82 3.81
C LEU A 299 -2.03 -24.27 5.26
N SER A 300 -3.12 -24.53 5.99
CA SER A 300 -3.05 -24.92 7.40
C SER A 300 -2.74 -26.41 7.62
N SER A 301 -2.92 -27.28 6.63
CA SER A 301 -2.78 -28.74 6.76
C SER A 301 -1.66 -29.36 5.91
N ASP A 302 -1.19 -28.69 4.86
CA ASP A 302 -0.17 -29.20 3.94
C ASP A 302 1.10 -28.34 4.01
N SER A 303 2.12 -28.82 4.72
CA SER A 303 3.39 -28.10 4.90
C SER A 303 4.19 -27.93 3.61
N LYS A 304 4.05 -28.84 2.64
CA LYS A 304 4.70 -28.72 1.32
C LYS A 304 4.06 -27.59 0.51
N TYR A 305 2.74 -27.56 0.48
CA TYR A 305 1.98 -26.50 -0.17
C TYR A 305 2.27 -25.14 0.46
N TYR A 306 2.29 -25.07 1.80
CA TYR A 306 2.65 -23.86 2.53
C TYR A 306 4.03 -23.32 2.13
N LYS A 307 5.07 -24.16 2.14
CA LYS A 307 6.44 -23.77 1.77
C LYS A 307 6.51 -23.26 0.32
N MET A 308 5.87 -23.93 -0.62
CA MET A 308 5.79 -23.50 -2.01
C MET A 308 5.12 -22.13 -2.13
N ALA A 309 3.99 -21.91 -1.46
CA ALA A 309 3.26 -20.67 -1.49
C ALA A 309 4.06 -19.50 -0.86
N ALA A 310 4.71 -19.71 0.28
CA ALA A 310 5.58 -18.73 0.91
C ALA A 310 6.77 -18.34 0.02
N GLN A 311 7.42 -19.33 -0.60
CA GLN A 311 8.51 -19.09 -1.55
C GLN A 311 8.03 -18.29 -2.76
N LYS A 312 6.84 -18.60 -3.27
CA LYS A 312 6.21 -17.86 -4.36
C LYS A 312 6.01 -16.39 -3.97
N SER A 313 5.43 -16.12 -2.81
CA SER A 313 5.17 -14.77 -2.29
C SER A 313 6.44 -13.98 -1.96
N SER A 314 7.55 -14.63 -1.62
CA SER A 314 8.81 -13.93 -1.33
C SER A 314 9.35 -13.11 -2.51
N LYS A 315 8.93 -13.44 -3.75
CA LYS A 315 9.26 -12.66 -4.95
C LYS A 315 8.64 -11.25 -4.91
N ILE A 316 7.48 -11.11 -4.26
CA ILE A 316 6.83 -9.81 -4.04
C ILE A 316 7.74 -8.94 -3.16
N ALA A 317 8.16 -9.44 -1.99
CA ALA A 317 9.04 -8.72 -1.10
C ALA A 317 10.33 -8.25 -1.82
N LYS A 318 11.01 -9.16 -2.54
CA LYS A 318 12.25 -8.83 -3.27
C LYS A 318 12.05 -7.76 -4.35
N ARG A 319 10.92 -7.78 -5.07
CA ARG A 319 10.63 -6.83 -6.15
C ARG A 319 10.37 -5.43 -5.63
N TYR A 320 9.69 -5.32 -4.49
CA TYR A 320 9.21 -4.06 -3.93
C TYR A 320 10.01 -3.58 -2.71
N ASP A 321 11.14 -4.21 -2.46
CA ASP A 321 12.11 -3.77 -1.44
C ASP A 321 12.63 -2.36 -1.75
N THR A 322 12.73 -1.53 -0.71
CA THR A 322 13.12 -0.12 -0.82
C THR A 322 14.43 0.05 -1.59
N LYS A 323 15.44 -0.78 -1.35
CA LYS A 323 16.72 -0.72 -2.08
C LYS A 323 16.55 -0.96 -3.58
N THR A 324 15.66 -1.89 -3.95
CA THR A 324 15.38 -2.24 -5.36
C THR A 324 14.68 -1.08 -6.08
N VAL A 325 13.65 -0.51 -5.46
CA VAL A 325 12.88 0.58 -6.08
C VAL A 325 13.68 1.88 -6.11
N MET A 326 14.46 2.18 -5.06
CA MET A 326 15.31 3.37 -5.02
C MET A 326 16.38 3.41 -6.12
N LYS A 327 16.87 2.26 -6.59
CA LYS A 327 17.75 2.22 -7.78
C LYS A 327 17.07 2.80 -9.00
N GLN A 328 15.80 2.45 -9.22
CA GLN A 328 14.99 2.96 -10.33
C GLN A 328 14.74 4.48 -10.17
N ILE A 329 14.34 4.92 -8.99
CA ILE A 329 14.08 6.34 -8.68
C ILE A 329 15.33 7.18 -8.92
N ASN A 330 16.48 6.76 -8.38
CA ASN A 330 17.75 7.46 -8.54
C ASN A 330 18.17 7.56 -10.00
N SER A 331 17.94 6.53 -10.80
CA SER A 331 18.21 6.56 -12.24
C SER A 331 17.38 7.63 -12.95
N ILE A 332 16.08 7.72 -12.64
CA ILE A 332 15.17 8.73 -13.23
C ILE A 332 15.62 10.14 -12.83
N TYR A 333 15.86 10.38 -11.54
CA TYR A 333 16.29 11.69 -11.06
C TYR A 333 17.59 12.15 -11.70
N ASN A 334 18.61 11.28 -11.74
CA ASN A 334 19.92 11.63 -12.31
C ASN A 334 19.81 11.93 -13.81
N THR A 335 19.05 11.09 -14.56
CA THR A 335 18.84 11.31 -16.00
C THR A 335 18.18 12.66 -16.29
N ASP A 336 17.15 13.05 -15.51
CA ASP A 336 16.45 14.30 -15.76
C ASP A 336 17.22 15.54 -15.25
N LEU A 337 18.02 15.38 -14.18
CA LEU A 337 18.97 16.41 -13.74
C LEU A 337 20.07 16.70 -14.78
N GLU A 338 20.54 15.66 -15.48
CA GLU A 338 21.53 15.80 -16.56
C GLU A 338 20.95 16.51 -17.78
N LYS A 339 19.71 16.25 -18.15
CA LYS A 339 19.01 16.96 -19.25
C LYS A 339 18.77 18.44 -18.98
N LYS A 340 18.74 18.85 -17.71
CA LYS A 340 18.46 20.24 -17.31
C LYS A 340 19.71 21.11 -17.20
N LYS A 341 20.91 20.51 -17.24
CA LYS A 341 22.20 21.20 -17.34
C LYS A 341 22.47 21.65 -18.75
#